data_68ef7a6e4ac8a351ed006bb5cd510dfd
#
_entry.id   68ef7a6e4ac8a351ed006bb5cd510dfd
#
_cell.length_a   1.000
_cell.length_b   1.000
_cell.length_c   1.000
_cell.angle_alpha   90.00
_cell.angle_beta   90.00
_cell.angle_gamma   90.00
#
_symmetry.space_group_name_H-M   'P 1'
#
loop_
_entity.id
_entity.type
_entity.pdbx_description
1 polymer ?
#
loop_
_entity_poly.entity_id
_entity_poly.type
_entity_poly.pdbx_seq_one_letter_code
_entity_poly.pdbx_strand_id
1 'polypeptide(L)'
;LSGLGYDASFVALATLFVGGLFLDGWAHNHGLVDQSFFTPWHAFFYGGFVLTALALLGAGLWNRHNGLPWTSVLPEGYGLALLGSAIFAAGGVGDLVWHTLFGIEEDFEALVSPTHLLLGIGMALVVSAPLRAAWRRPGSAGWRALAPALLSGTLLLSLFTFFMMFSHPLMSVIGGRLHNSFHNDVGQMAGVVSLMVTAALLVGMAFLLLQRWVLPAGALTLVWGVNTGAMAIVNWELPYAGLLLGAMLAAVVASDWLLARAQALYPDLRGLRVFAFVAPALLFGAYFFALLQSEGTRWSIHLVGGAIFLPGVVGLLLSYLAWPPALPSPSPWQQRSSKPPR
;
A
#
# COMPACT_ATOMS: atom_id res chain seq x y z
N LEU A 1 27.98 -4.22 5.56
CA LEU A 1 26.92 -4.14 4.53
C LEU A 1 25.93 -3.06 4.90
N SER A 2 25.77 -2.05 4.03
CA SER A 2 24.83 -0.92 4.21
C SER A 2 24.73 -0.10 2.92
N GLY A 3 23.85 0.92 2.91
CA GLY A 3 23.72 1.88 1.81
C GLY A 3 22.82 1.40 0.67
N LEU A 4 22.79 2.17 -0.45
CA LEU A 4 21.86 1.96 -1.57
C LEU A 4 21.96 0.56 -2.19
N GLY A 5 23.17 0.00 -2.30
CA GLY A 5 23.33 -1.36 -2.86
C GLY A 5 22.66 -2.43 -2.00
N TYR A 6 22.81 -2.33 -0.67
CA TYR A 6 22.12 -3.22 0.25
C TYR A 6 20.60 -3.04 0.21
N ASP A 7 20.12 -1.78 0.21
CA ASP A 7 18.69 -1.48 0.11
C ASP A 7 18.08 -2.05 -1.18
N ALA A 8 18.80 -1.93 -2.31
CA ALA A 8 18.34 -2.47 -3.60
C ALA A 8 18.28 -4.00 -3.58
N SER A 9 19.30 -4.66 -3.04
CA SER A 9 19.31 -6.13 -2.90
C SER A 9 18.20 -6.60 -1.95
N PHE A 10 18.03 -5.91 -0.82
CA PHE A 10 17.02 -6.27 0.16
C PHE A 10 15.59 -6.09 -0.38
N VAL A 11 15.32 -4.98 -1.07
CA VAL A 11 13.97 -4.76 -1.65
C VAL A 11 13.65 -5.76 -2.76
N ALA A 12 14.65 -6.25 -3.50
CA ALA A 12 14.47 -7.32 -4.48
C ALA A 12 14.03 -8.64 -3.78
N LEU A 13 14.67 -9.00 -2.65
CA LEU A 13 14.23 -10.15 -1.85
C LEU A 13 12.85 -9.93 -1.23
N ALA A 14 12.57 -8.72 -0.73
CA ALA A 14 11.25 -8.35 -0.22
C ALA A 14 10.17 -8.41 -1.31
N THR A 15 10.54 -8.16 -2.58
CA THR A 15 9.62 -8.34 -3.72
C THR A 15 9.26 -9.81 -3.95
N LEU A 16 10.20 -10.74 -3.77
CA LEU A 16 9.89 -12.17 -3.80
C LEU A 16 8.98 -12.57 -2.65
N PHE A 17 9.20 -12.00 -1.47
CA PHE A 17 8.39 -12.27 -0.29
C PHE A 17 6.94 -11.79 -0.47
N VAL A 18 6.71 -10.53 -0.89
CA VAL A 18 5.35 -10.01 -1.17
C VAL A 18 4.75 -10.69 -2.41
N GLY A 19 5.55 -10.93 -3.44
CA GLY A 19 5.12 -11.68 -4.62
C GLY A 19 4.64 -13.09 -4.27
N GLY A 20 5.30 -13.74 -3.30
CA GLY A 20 4.86 -15.02 -2.74
C GLY A 20 3.49 -14.94 -2.10
N LEU A 21 3.22 -13.90 -1.30
CA LEU A 21 1.89 -13.64 -0.72
C LEU A 21 0.81 -13.49 -1.79
N PHE A 22 1.08 -12.69 -2.84
CA PHE A 22 0.13 -12.49 -3.94
C PHE A 22 -0.09 -13.77 -4.75
N LEU A 23 0.96 -14.56 -4.95
CA LEU A 23 0.88 -15.85 -5.65
C LEU A 23 0.05 -16.86 -4.85
N ASP A 24 0.23 -16.89 -3.54
CA ASP A 24 -0.52 -17.74 -2.62
C ASP A 24 -2.00 -17.34 -2.59
N GLY A 25 -2.29 -16.03 -2.45
CA GLY A 25 -3.66 -15.52 -2.52
C GLY A 25 -4.32 -15.75 -3.88
N TRP A 26 -3.57 -15.66 -4.98
CA TRP A 26 -4.06 -16.02 -6.30
C TRP A 26 -4.44 -17.50 -6.37
N ALA A 27 -3.61 -18.39 -5.85
CA ALA A 27 -3.88 -19.83 -5.84
C ALA A 27 -5.13 -20.19 -5.01
N HIS A 28 -5.32 -19.53 -3.86
CA HIS A 28 -6.52 -19.66 -3.05
C HIS A 28 -7.78 -19.22 -3.82
N ASN A 29 -7.75 -18.06 -4.47
CA ASN A 29 -8.89 -17.54 -5.23
C ASN A 29 -9.25 -18.40 -6.46
N HIS A 30 -8.31 -19.19 -6.98
CA HIS A 30 -8.51 -20.08 -8.12
C HIS A 30 -8.73 -21.55 -7.74
N GLY A 31 -8.92 -21.85 -6.45
CA GLY A 31 -9.19 -23.22 -5.98
C GLY A 31 -8.03 -24.20 -6.21
N LEU A 32 -6.79 -23.69 -6.28
CA LEU A 32 -5.58 -24.51 -6.51
C LEU A 32 -4.93 -24.96 -5.19
N VAL A 33 -5.59 -24.74 -4.07
CA VAL A 33 -5.11 -25.07 -2.72
C VAL A 33 -6.00 -26.15 -2.14
N ASP A 34 -5.39 -27.17 -1.56
CA ASP A 34 -6.08 -28.18 -0.74
C ASP A 34 -6.15 -27.75 0.73
N GLN A 35 -6.69 -28.60 1.58
CA GLN A 35 -6.77 -28.36 3.02
C GLN A 35 -5.44 -28.60 3.76
N SER A 36 -4.31 -28.64 3.04
CA SER A 36 -2.98 -28.81 3.62
C SER A 36 -2.30 -27.44 3.82
N PHE A 37 -1.67 -27.27 4.98
CA PHE A 37 -0.79 -26.12 5.21
C PHE A 37 0.45 -26.14 4.30
N PHE A 38 0.95 -27.34 3.93
CA PHE A 38 2.16 -27.49 3.13
C PHE A 38 1.86 -27.50 1.63
N THR A 39 1.55 -26.33 1.06
CA THR A 39 1.34 -26.16 -0.38
C THR A 39 2.61 -25.62 -1.07
N PRO A 40 2.79 -25.83 -2.39
CA PRO A 40 3.87 -25.16 -3.13
C PRO A 40 3.83 -23.64 -3.06
N TRP A 41 2.65 -23.07 -2.95
CA TRP A 41 2.39 -21.64 -2.87
C TRP A 41 2.90 -21.06 -1.53
N HIS A 42 2.54 -21.70 -0.41
CA HIS A 42 3.11 -21.40 0.90
C HIS A 42 4.63 -21.59 0.91
N ALA A 43 5.17 -22.64 0.28
CA ALA A 43 6.61 -22.84 0.21
C ALA A 43 7.33 -21.69 -0.52
N PHE A 44 6.74 -21.14 -1.59
CA PHE A 44 7.29 -19.97 -2.27
C PHE A 44 7.21 -18.72 -1.38
N PHE A 45 6.09 -18.49 -0.73
CA PHE A 45 5.87 -17.38 0.20
C PHE A 45 6.85 -17.42 1.38
N TYR A 46 6.92 -18.54 2.10
CA TYR A 46 7.88 -18.70 3.21
C TYR A 46 9.33 -18.72 2.74
N GLY A 47 9.61 -19.20 1.53
CA GLY A 47 10.93 -19.10 0.89
C GLY A 47 11.39 -17.66 0.73
N GLY A 48 10.52 -16.76 0.27
CA GLY A 48 10.78 -15.32 0.22
C GLY A 48 11.09 -14.71 1.59
N PHE A 49 10.35 -15.13 2.63
CA PHE A 49 10.63 -14.76 4.02
C PHE A 49 12.03 -15.21 4.46
N VAL A 50 12.35 -16.49 4.26
CA VAL A 50 13.65 -17.06 4.66
C VAL A 50 14.80 -16.29 4.00
N LEU A 51 14.69 -15.98 2.71
CA LEU A 51 15.72 -15.21 2.00
C LEU A 51 15.91 -13.79 2.60
N THR A 52 14.83 -13.09 2.93
CA THR A 52 14.92 -11.76 3.55
C THR A 52 15.49 -11.83 4.96
N ALA A 53 15.10 -12.84 5.76
CA ALA A 53 15.64 -13.05 7.11
C ALA A 53 17.14 -13.41 7.08
N LEU A 54 17.56 -14.27 6.14
CA LEU A 54 18.99 -14.61 5.96
C LEU A 54 19.80 -13.40 5.51
N ALA A 55 19.26 -12.51 4.66
CA ALA A 55 19.92 -11.27 4.28
C ALA A 55 20.14 -10.33 5.48
N LEU A 56 19.16 -10.23 6.39
CA LEU A 56 19.28 -9.47 7.63
C LEU A 56 20.34 -10.05 8.57
N LEU A 57 20.25 -11.35 8.84
CA LEU A 57 21.19 -12.06 9.71
C LEU A 57 22.61 -12.02 9.14
N GLY A 58 22.73 -12.29 7.82
CA GLY A 58 24.01 -12.23 7.11
C GLY A 58 24.65 -10.86 7.17
N ALA A 59 23.87 -9.78 6.98
CA ALA A 59 24.39 -8.42 7.13
C ALA A 59 24.84 -8.12 8.56
N GLY A 60 24.07 -8.53 9.56
CA GLY A 60 24.41 -8.38 10.96
C GLY A 60 25.69 -9.11 11.34
N LEU A 61 25.81 -10.39 10.96
CA LEU A 61 26.99 -11.21 11.24
C LEU A 61 28.23 -10.69 10.49
N TRP A 62 28.10 -10.31 9.22
CA TRP A 62 29.18 -9.71 8.44
C TRP A 62 29.68 -8.42 9.08
N ASN A 63 28.77 -7.51 9.45
CA ASN A 63 29.12 -6.26 10.08
C ASN A 63 29.76 -6.48 11.47
N ARG A 64 29.26 -7.48 12.21
CA ARG A 64 29.87 -7.89 13.49
C ARG A 64 31.30 -8.42 13.31
N HIS A 65 31.50 -9.28 12.32
CA HIS A 65 32.84 -9.81 11.98
C HIS A 65 33.83 -8.68 11.62
N ASN A 66 33.36 -7.62 10.97
CA ASN A 66 34.14 -6.44 10.63
C ASN A 66 34.23 -5.41 11.77
N GLY A 67 33.97 -5.80 13.02
CA GLY A 67 34.25 -5.02 14.22
C GLY A 67 33.13 -4.10 14.71
N LEU A 68 31.97 -4.06 14.07
CA LEU A 68 30.83 -3.25 14.55
C LEU A 68 30.24 -3.84 15.84
N PRO A 69 29.89 -3.01 16.85
CA PRO A 69 29.24 -3.48 18.07
C PRO A 69 27.80 -3.99 17.76
N TRP A 70 27.28 -4.91 18.58
CA TRP A 70 25.95 -5.50 18.43
C TRP A 70 24.82 -4.47 18.34
N THR A 71 24.99 -3.30 18.94
CA THR A 71 24.01 -2.19 18.89
C THR A 71 23.91 -1.50 17.53
N SER A 72 24.87 -1.73 16.63
CA SER A 72 24.93 -1.08 15.29
C SER A 72 25.29 -2.05 14.16
N VAL A 73 25.12 -3.37 14.37
CA VAL A 73 25.42 -4.38 13.34
C VAL A 73 24.46 -4.34 12.18
N LEU A 74 23.21 -3.92 12.38
CA LEU A 74 22.25 -3.75 11.29
C LEU A 74 22.36 -2.35 10.69
N PRO A 75 22.15 -2.22 9.37
CA PRO A 75 22.05 -0.91 8.74
C PRO A 75 20.97 -0.06 9.41
N GLU A 76 21.13 1.25 9.37
CA GLU A 76 20.15 2.17 9.92
C GLU A 76 18.80 1.99 9.22
N GLY A 77 17.71 1.91 9.99
CA GLY A 77 16.36 1.61 9.49
C GLY A 77 15.97 0.13 9.51
N TYR A 78 16.92 -0.81 9.68
CA TYR A 78 16.68 -2.26 9.62
C TYR A 78 16.40 -2.94 10.97
N GLY A 79 16.61 -2.26 12.10
CA GLY A 79 16.37 -2.86 13.42
C GLY A 79 14.94 -3.41 13.59
N LEU A 80 13.92 -2.65 13.13
CA LEU A 80 12.54 -3.13 13.16
C LEU A 80 12.27 -4.28 12.19
N ALA A 81 13.07 -4.45 11.14
CA ALA A 81 12.91 -5.60 10.24
C ALA A 81 13.35 -6.92 10.92
N LEU A 82 14.34 -6.87 11.81
CA LEU A 82 14.72 -8.03 12.61
C LEU A 82 13.58 -8.43 13.57
N LEU A 83 12.97 -7.45 14.24
CA LEU A 83 11.76 -7.67 15.06
C LEU A 83 10.61 -8.23 14.20
N GLY A 84 10.38 -7.63 13.02
CA GLY A 84 9.38 -8.08 12.08
C GLY A 84 9.59 -9.53 11.62
N SER A 85 10.86 -9.93 11.40
CA SER A 85 11.20 -11.32 11.07
C SER A 85 10.88 -12.28 12.21
N ALA A 86 11.14 -11.88 13.47
CA ALA A 86 10.79 -12.69 14.64
C ALA A 86 9.27 -12.81 14.81
N ILE A 87 8.52 -11.71 14.62
CA ILE A 87 7.05 -11.70 14.67
C ILE A 87 6.48 -12.60 13.56
N PHE A 88 7.01 -12.48 12.33
CA PHE A 88 6.55 -13.31 11.21
C PHE A 88 6.81 -14.80 11.46
N ALA A 89 8.01 -15.16 11.94
CA ALA A 89 8.33 -16.53 12.27
C ALA A 89 7.40 -17.10 13.38
N ALA A 90 7.14 -16.32 14.42
CA ALA A 90 6.20 -16.70 15.47
C ALA A 90 4.77 -16.82 14.93
N GLY A 91 4.36 -15.88 14.04
CA GLY A 91 3.09 -15.92 13.34
C GLY A 91 2.92 -17.17 12.49
N GLY A 92 3.95 -17.59 11.73
CA GLY A 92 3.90 -18.79 10.90
C GLY A 92 3.78 -20.09 11.70
N VAL A 93 4.48 -20.17 12.84
CA VAL A 93 4.28 -21.30 13.76
C VAL A 93 2.88 -21.26 14.38
N GLY A 94 2.43 -20.07 14.78
CA GLY A 94 1.08 -19.86 15.30
C GLY A 94 0.00 -20.24 14.29
N ASP A 95 0.20 -19.93 13.04
CA ASP A 95 -0.68 -20.20 11.92
C ASP A 95 -0.83 -21.71 11.66
N LEU A 96 0.28 -22.42 11.63
CA LEU A 96 0.26 -23.90 11.56
C LEU A 96 -0.55 -24.51 12.73
N VAL A 97 -0.36 -24.01 13.95
CA VAL A 97 -1.10 -24.47 15.14
C VAL A 97 -2.58 -24.11 15.02
N TRP A 98 -2.89 -22.90 14.58
CA TRP A 98 -4.24 -22.39 14.39
C TRP A 98 -5.04 -23.25 13.42
N HIS A 99 -4.49 -23.51 12.22
CA HIS A 99 -5.11 -24.38 11.22
C HIS A 99 -5.27 -25.85 11.71
N THR A 100 -4.33 -26.32 12.52
CA THR A 100 -4.43 -27.68 13.09
C THR A 100 -5.58 -27.80 14.11
N LEU A 101 -5.85 -26.73 14.87
CA LEU A 101 -6.86 -26.73 15.93
C LEU A 101 -8.25 -26.33 15.43
N PHE A 102 -8.32 -25.36 14.51
CA PHE A 102 -9.59 -24.74 14.11
C PHE A 102 -9.97 -25.00 12.65
N GLY A 103 -9.08 -25.61 11.85
CA GLY A 103 -9.25 -25.75 10.40
C GLY A 103 -8.71 -24.55 9.62
N ILE A 104 -8.79 -24.64 8.31
CA ILE A 104 -8.37 -23.56 7.39
C ILE A 104 -9.52 -22.60 7.23
N GLU A 105 -9.26 -21.31 7.41
CA GLU A 105 -10.23 -20.24 7.22
C GLU A 105 -10.54 -20.05 5.73
N GLU A 106 -11.79 -19.71 5.44
CA GLU A 106 -12.27 -19.41 4.11
C GLU A 106 -12.62 -17.92 3.98
N ASP A 107 -12.60 -17.41 2.77
CA ASP A 107 -13.04 -16.05 2.41
C ASP A 107 -12.41 -14.92 3.27
N PHE A 108 -13.27 -14.07 3.82
CA PHE A 108 -12.89 -12.91 4.62
C PHE A 108 -12.15 -13.28 5.92
N GLU A 109 -12.51 -14.43 6.56
CA GLU A 109 -11.90 -14.85 7.82
C GLU A 109 -10.40 -15.08 7.66
N ALA A 110 -9.95 -15.60 6.51
CA ALA A 110 -8.54 -15.79 6.19
C ALA A 110 -7.73 -14.48 6.24
N LEU A 111 -8.35 -13.34 5.93
CA LEU A 111 -7.65 -12.05 5.95
C LEU A 111 -7.55 -11.42 7.34
N VAL A 112 -8.44 -11.80 8.27
CA VAL A 112 -8.56 -11.16 9.59
C VAL A 112 -8.25 -12.09 10.75
N SER A 113 -7.84 -13.34 10.49
CA SER A 113 -7.46 -14.26 11.56
C SER A 113 -6.27 -13.72 12.35
N PRO A 114 -6.18 -13.98 13.66
CA PRO A 114 -5.12 -13.41 14.51
C PRO A 114 -3.71 -13.76 14.03
N THR A 115 -3.52 -14.96 13.50
CA THR A 115 -2.23 -15.43 12.98
C THR A 115 -1.85 -14.73 11.69
N HIS A 116 -2.77 -14.58 10.74
CA HIS A 116 -2.53 -13.84 9.51
C HIS A 116 -2.28 -12.35 9.76
N LEU A 117 -2.98 -11.71 10.71
CA LEU A 117 -2.68 -10.34 11.11
C LEU A 117 -1.29 -10.22 11.71
N LEU A 118 -0.84 -11.19 12.49
CA LEU A 118 0.51 -11.23 13.05
C LEU A 118 1.57 -11.39 11.93
N LEU A 119 1.32 -12.27 10.96
CA LEU A 119 2.14 -12.40 9.75
C LEU A 119 2.20 -11.07 8.98
N GLY A 120 1.06 -10.40 8.77
CA GLY A 120 0.97 -9.10 8.11
C GLY A 120 1.78 -8.01 8.80
N ILE A 121 1.72 -7.92 10.14
CA ILE A 121 2.52 -6.98 10.94
C ILE A 121 4.02 -7.27 10.79
N GLY A 122 4.42 -8.54 10.93
CA GLY A 122 5.81 -8.95 10.75
C GLY A 122 6.34 -8.57 9.37
N MET A 123 5.57 -8.89 8.34
CA MET A 123 5.87 -8.58 6.94
C MET A 123 5.99 -7.06 6.70
N ALA A 124 5.04 -6.25 7.21
CA ALA A 124 5.08 -4.80 7.10
C ALA A 124 6.37 -4.19 7.68
N LEU A 125 6.81 -4.70 8.84
CA LEU A 125 8.07 -4.29 9.46
C LEU A 125 9.30 -4.70 8.63
N VAL A 126 9.26 -5.83 7.97
CA VAL A 126 10.36 -6.29 7.08
C VAL A 126 10.40 -5.45 5.82
N VAL A 127 9.31 -5.38 5.05
CA VAL A 127 9.30 -4.77 3.71
C VAL A 127 9.51 -3.25 3.74
N SER A 128 9.16 -2.58 4.85
CA SER A 128 9.37 -1.14 5.02
C SER A 128 10.80 -0.74 5.43
N ALA A 129 11.75 -1.69 5.58
CA ALA A 129 13.11 -1.38 6.00
C ALA A 129 13.88 -0.46 5.03
N PRO A 130 13.89 -0.70 3.70
CA PRO A 130 14.56 0.22 2.76
C PRO A 130 13.94 1.62 2.74
N LEU A 131 12.62 1.74 2.92
CA LEU A 131 11.93 3.02 3.05
C LEU A 131 12.41 3.77 4.31
N ARG A 132 12.47 3.09 5.47
CA ARG A 132 12.98 3.67 6.71
C ARG A 132 14.45 4.07 6.63
N ALA A 133 15.28 3.26 5.95
CA ALA A 133 16.69 3.56 5.73
C ALA A 133 16.86 4.82 4.87
N ALA A 134 16.12 4.91 3.76
CA ALA A 134 16.12 6.08 2.88
C ALA A 134 15.58 7.33 3.60
N TRP A 135 14.57 7.18 4.47
CA TRP A 135 14.00 8.29 5.23
C TRP A 135 15.03 9.02 6.09
N ARG A 136 15.98 8.28 6.67
CA ARG A 136 17.05 8.81 7.52
C ARG A 136 18.25 9.33 6.74
N ARG A 137 18.38 8.96 5.46
CA ARG A 137 19.51 9.35 4.61
C ARG A 137 19.32 10.78 4.10
N PRO A 138 20.28 11.70 4.33
CA PRO A 138 20.20 13.05 3.80
C PRO A 138 20.41 13.07 2.28
N GLY A 139 19.81 14.06 1.60
CA GLY A 139 20.11 14.36 0.20
C GLY A 139 19.63 13.33 -0.85
N SER A 140 18.74 12.39 -0.48
CA SER A 140 18.19 11.43 -1.45
C SER A 140 17.25 12.14 -2.44
N ALA A 141 17.62 12.16 -3.72
CA ALA A 141 16.82 12.74 -4.80
C ALA A 141 16.96 11.93 -6.11
N GLY A 142 15.92 11.96 -6.93
CA GLY A 142 15.89 11.28 -8.23
C GLY A 142 15.78 9.76 -8.13
N TRP A 143 15.55 9.13 -9.27
CA TRP A 143 15.27 7.69 -9.37
C TRP A 143 16.35 6.80 -8.75
N ARG A 144 17.61 7.09 -9.03
CA ARG A 144 18.72 6.24 -8.56
C ARG A 144 18.79 6.14 -7.05
N ALA A 145 18.51 7.23 -6.33
CA ALA A 145 18.54 7.27 -4.88
C ALA A 145 17.25 6.77 -4.24
N LEU A 146 16.09 6.99 -4.90
CA LEU A 146 14.78 6.73 -4.33
C LEU A 146 14.17 5.38 -4.74
N ALA A 147 14.67 4.72 -5.80
CA ALA A 147 14.07 3.47 -6.29
C ALA A 147 13.87 2.40 -5.20
N PRO A 148 14.86 2.08 -4.32
CA PRO A 148 14.64 1.10 -3.25
C PRO A 148 13.55 1.53 -2.25
N ALA A 149 13.46 2.83 -1.94
CA ALA A 149 12.45 3.36 -1.04
C ALA A 149 11.06 3.36 -1.68
N LEU A 150 10.96 3.74 -2.95
CA LEU A 150 9.70 3.72 -3.71
C LEU A 150 9.18 2.28 -3.86
N LEU A 151 10.04 1.33 -4.20
CA LEU A 151 9.67 -0.09 -4.25
C LEU A 151 9.26 -0.60 -2.87
N SER A 152 9.98 -0.26 -1.81
CA SER A 152 9.60 -0.61 -0.44
C SER A 152 8.23 -0.03 -0.04
N GLY A 153 7.95 1.22 -0.39
CA GLY A 153 6.63 1.84 -0.22
C GLY A 153 5.54 1.16 -1.05
N THR A 154 5.86 0.76 -2.28
CA THR A 154 4.96 -0.03 -3.15
C THR A 154 4.59 -1.36 -2.52
N LEU A 155 5.59 -2.11 -2.02
CA LEU A 155 5.37 -3.39 -1.35
C LEU A 155 4.54 -3.24 -0.07
N LEU A 156 4.80 -2.20 0.71
CA LEU A 156 4.02 -1.89 1.91
C LEU A 156 2.57 -1.54 1.57
N LEU A 157 2.34 -0.72 0.55
CA LEU A 157 1.01 -0.40 0.04
C LEU A 157 0.30 -1.66 -0.46
N SER A 158 0.99 -2.49 -1.24
CA SER A 158 0.45 -3.74 -1.78
C SER A 158 0.08 -4.73 -0.68
N LEU A 159 0.86 -4.80 0.40
CA LEU A 159 0.52 -5.58 1.58
C LEU A 159 -0.78 -5.09 2.24
N PHE A 160 -0.94 -3.78 2.44
CA PHE A 160 -2.16 -3.23 3.03
C PHE A 160 -3.38 -3.45 2.13
N THR A 161 -3.26 -3.27 0.83
CA THR A 161 -4.36 -3.53 -0.11
C THR A 161 -4.68 -5.02 -0.22
N PHE A 162 -3.69 -5.91 -0.06
CA PHE A 162 -3.92 -7.35 0.01
C PHE A 162 -4.79 -7.71 1.21
N PHE A 163 -4.46 -7.25 2.41
CA PHE A 163 -5.28 -7.48 3.61
C PHE A 163 -6.66 -6.81 3.53
N MET A 164 -6.82 -5.81 2.68
CA MET A 164 -8.10 -5.13 2.38
C MET A 164 -8.73 -5.59 1.07
N MET A 165 -8.33 -6.76 0.51
CA MET A 165 -8.80 -7.21 -0.81
C MET A 165 -10.32 -7.38 -0.86
N PHE A 166 -10.96 -7.75 0.24
CA PHE A 166 -12.41 -7.86 0.37
C PHE A 166 -13.16 -6.54 0.07
N SER A 167 -12.45 -5.41 0.16
CA SER A 167 -12.97 -4.07 -0.13
C SER A 167 -12.27 -3.40 -1.34
N HIS A 168 -11.48 -4.15 -2.12
CA HIS A 168 -10.76 -3.60 -3.25
C HIS A 168 -11.60 -3.68 -4.54
N PRO A 169 -11.72 -2.60 -5.34
CA PRO A 169 -12.64 -2.56 -6.49
C PRO A 169 -12.32 -3.58 -7.58
N LEU A 170 -11.05 -3.99 -7.74
CA LEU A 170 -10.65 -5.01 -8.72
C LEU A 170 -10.91 -6.44 -8.22
N MET A 171 -11.01 -6.64 -6.90
CA MET A 171 -11.29 -7.96 -6.32
C MET A 171 -12.78 -8.23 -6.23
N SER A 172 -13.55 -7.26 -5.74
CA SER A 172 -14.99 -7.42 -5.47
C SER A 172 -15.89 -6.86 -6.57
N VAL A 173 -15.32 -6.29 -7.62
CA VAL A 173 -16.02 -5.65 -8.76
C VAL A 173 -17.19 -4.76 -8.28
N ILE A 174 -16.83 -3.79 -7.45
CA ILE A 174 -17.77 -2.92 -6.74
C ILE A 174 -18.67 -2.18 -7.77
N GLY A 175 -19.98 -2.34 -7.64
CA GLY A 175 -20.95 -1.72 -8.52
C GLY A 175 -21.12 -2.43 -9.87
N GLY A 176 -20.37 -3.48 -10.17
CA GLY A 176 -20.52 -4.29 -11.38
C GLY A 176 -21.89 -4.98 -11.46
N ARG A 177 -22.48 -5.05 -12.66
CA ARG A 177 -23.84 -5.54 -12.87
C ARG A 177 -24.03 -7.00 -12.48
N LEU A 178 -23.02 -7.83 -12.69
CA LEU A 178 -23.07 -9.27 -12.43
C LEU A 178 -22.77 -9.63 -10.96
N HIS A 179 -22.25 -8.69 -10.18
CA HIS A 179 -21.82 -8.91 -8.82
C HIS A 179 -22.87 -8.42 -7.82
N ASN A 180 -23.66 -9.33 -7.25
CA ASN A 180 -24.82 -9.01 -6.42
C ASN A 180 -24.49 -8.39 -5.06
N SER A 181 -23.28 -8.58 -4.54
CA SER A 181 -22.89 -8.16 -3.18
C SER A 181 -23.05 -6.65 -2.91
N PHE A 182 -23.08 -5.82 -3.95
CA PHE A 182 -23.14 -4.36 -3.84
C PHE A 182 -24.44 -3.76 -4.45
N HIS A 183 -25.53 -4.52 -4.51
CA HIS A 183 -26.78 -4.03 -5.17
C HIS A 183 -27.85 -3.57 -4.20
N ASN A 184 -27.89 -4.07 -2.97
CA ASN A 184 -28.79 -3.55 -1.93
C ASN A 184 -28.16 -2.34 -1.22
N ASP A 185 -28.96 -1.62 -0.43
CA ASP A 185 -28.52 -0.38 0.25
C ASP A 185 -27.27 -0.58 1.10
N VAL A 186 -27.18 -1.66 1.87
CA VAL A 186 -26.02 -1.98 2.72
C VAL A 186 -24.78 -2.25 1.86
N GLY A 187 -24.94 -3.05 0.80
CA GLY A 187 -23.87 -3.32 -0.15
C GLY A 187 -23.40 -2.07 -0.89
N GLN A 188 -24.33 -1.19 -1.30
CA GLN A 188 -23.98 0.08 -1.93
C GLN A 188 -23.18 0.98 -0.99
N MET A 189 -23.60 1.11 0.29
CA MET A 189 -22.86 1.83 1.30
C MET A 189 -21.45 1.22 1.51
N ALA A 190 -21.38 -0.10 1.67
CA ALA A 190 -20.11 -0.82 1.81
C ALA A 190 -19.20 -0.58 0.59
N GLY A 191 -19.75 -0.62 -0.62
CA GLY A 191 -19.01 -0.34 -1.84
C GLY A 191 -18.42 1.06 -1.89
N VAL A 192 -19.21 2.09 -1.56
CA VAL A 192 -18.73 3.48 -1.49
C VAL A 192 -17.61 3.61 -0.45
N VAL A 193 -17.80 3.05 0.75
CA VAL A 193 -16.77 3.06 1.81
C VAL A 193 -15.49 2.35 1.34
N SER A 194 -15.61 1.24 0.64
CA SER A 194 -14.48 0.49 0.07
C SER A 194 -13.65 1.34 -0.91
N LEU A 195 -14.31 2.10 -1.79
CA LEU A 195 -13.63 3.03 -2.69
C LEU A 195 -12.93 4.16 -1.92
N MET A 196 -13.56 4.68 -0.86
CA MET A 196 -12.96 5.70 0.01
C MET A 196 -11.73 5.15 0.76
N VAL A 197 -11.78 3.91 1.27
CA VAL A 197 -10.64 3.25 1.95
C VAL A 197 -9.50 3.04 0.96
N THR A 198 -9.78 2.54 -0.24
CA THR A 198 -8.76 2.38 -1.29
C THR A 198 -8.11 3.72 -1.64
N ALA A 199 -8.90 4.79 -1.81
CA ALA A 199 -8.36 6.13 -2.02
C ALA A 199 -7.47 6.59 -0.86
N ALA A 200 -7.89 6.33 0.38
CA ALA A 200 -7.11 6.70 1.57
C ALA A 200 -5.75 6.01 1.61
N LEU A 201 -5.67 4.73 1.27
CA LEU A 201 -4.42 3.98 1.20
C LEU A 201 -3.49 4.52 0.10
N LEU A 202 -4.03 4.72 -1.11
CA LEU A 202 -3.26 5.22 -2.25
C LEU A 202 -2.72 6.63 -2.00
N VAL A 203 -3.59 7.56 -1.64
CA VAL A 203 -3.23 8.97 -1.37
C VAL A 203 -2.37 9.08 -0.12
N GLY A 204 -2.67 8.30 0.94
CA GLY A 204 -1.88 8.25 2.17
C GLY A 204 -0.43 7.84 1.91
N MET A 205 -0.21 6.80 1.09
CA MET A 205 1.15 6.40 0.69
C MET A 205 1.84 7.49 -0.14
N ALA A 206 1.15 8.10 -1.10
CA ALA A 206 1.72 9.20 -1.88
C ALA A 206 2.14 10.37 -0.98
N PHE A 207 1.30 10.76 -0.02
CA PHE A 207 1.62 11.84 0.91
C PHE A 207 2.73 11.49 1.88
N LEU A 208 2.79 10.25 2.37
CA LEU A 208 3.92 9.78 3.16
C LEU A 208 5.24 10.02 2.41
N LEU A 209 5.32 9.64 1.15
CA LEU A 209 6.50 9.83 0.33
C LEU A 209 6.78 11.33 0.06
N LEU A 210 5.75 12.12 -0.23
CA LEU A 210 5.84 13.56 -0.50
C LEU A 210 6.25 14.39 0.71
N GLN A 211 5.98 13.93 1.93
CA GLN A 211 6.48 14.60 3.14
C GLN A 211 8.00 14.60 3.23
N ARG A 212 8.66 13.67 2.56
CA ARG A 212 10.11 13.51 2.63
C ARG A 212 10.84 13.88 1.35
N TRP A 213 10.22 13.64 0.19
CA TRP A 213 10.90 13.80 -1.10
C TRP A 213 10.04 14.52 -2.14
N VAL A 214 10.72 15.20 -3.06
CA VAL A 214 10.14 15.53 -4.36
C VAL A 214 10.22 14.26 -5.19
N LEU A 215 9.07 13.74 -5.59
CA LEU A 215 9.02 12.49 -6.34
C LEU A 215 9.39 12.72 -7.81
N PRO A 216 10.27 11.88 -8.38
CA PRO A 216 10.55 11.94 -9.81
C PRO A 216 9.31 11.51 -10.63
N ALA A 217 9.17 12.06 -11.84
CA ALA A 217 8.11 11.65 -12.76
C ALA A 217 8.12 10.12 -12.97
N GLY A 218 6.96 9.49 -12.96
CA GLY A 218 6.81 8.03 -12.98
C GLY A 218 6.81 7.36 -11.60
N ALA A 219 7.16 8.07 -10.52
CA ALA A 219 7.19 7.48 -9.17
C ALA A 219 5.80 7.07 -8.69
N LEU A 220 4.79 7.90 -8.91
CA LEU A 220 3.41 7.55 -8.56
C LEU A 220 2.88 6.43 -9.47
N THR A 221 3.25 6.45 -10.76
CA THR A 221 2.95 5.37 -11.70
C THR A 221 3.53 4.04 -11.21
N LEU A 222 4.76 4.03 -10.70
CA LEU A 222 5.33 2.83 -10.08
C LEU A 222 4.51 2.39 -8.87
N VAL A 223 4.29 3.29 -7.90
CA VAL A 223 3.68 2.94 -6.61
C VAL A 223 2.22 2.50 -6.77
N TRP A 224 1.41 3.29 -7.46
CA TRP A 224 -0.01 2.97 -7.66
C TRP A 224 -0.23 1.94 -8.76
N GLY A 225 0.56 2.00 -9.85
CA GLY A 225 0.42 1.11 -11.01
C GLY A 225 0.78 -0.33 -10.67
N VAL A 226 1.90 -0.57 -9.96
CA VAL A 226 2.28 -1.91 -9.50
C VAL A 226 1.22 -2.45 -8.52
N ASN A 227 0.75 -1.64 -7.58
CA ASN A 227 -0.32 -2.04 -6.67
C ASN A 227 -1.62 -2.41 -7.42
N THR A 228 -2.07 -1.55 -8.35
CA THR A 228 -3.26 -1.79 -9.17
C THR A 228 -3.10 -3.08 -10.00
N GLY A 229 -1.93 -3.29 -10.61
CA GLY A 229 -1.62 -4.49 -11.37
C GLY A 229 -1.60 -5.76 -10.52
N ALA A 230 -0.97 -5.71 -9.35
CA ALA A 230 -0.93 -6.82 -8.41
C ALA A 230 -2.34 -7.24 -7.96
N MET A 231 -3.20 -6.27 -7.62
CA MET A 231 -4.58 -6.56 -7.24
C MET A 231 -5.43 -7.08 -8.40
N ALA A 232 -5.17 -6.63 -9.64
CA ALA A 232 -5.86 -7.15 -10.81
C ALA A 232 -5.51 -8.62 -11.10
N ILE A 233 -4.24 -9.00 -10.92
CA ILE A 233 -3.75 -10.37 -11.20
C ILE A 233 -4.42 -11.38 -10.26
N VAL A 234 -4.65 -11.04 -9.01
CA VAL A 234 -5.27 -11.96 -8.03
C VAL A 234 -6.67 -12.41 -8.45
N ASN A 235 -7.38 -11.62 -9.27
CA ASN A 235 -8.72 -11.94 -9.76
C ASN A 235 -8.84 -11.79 -11.31
N TRP A 236 -7.84 -12.27 -12.05
CA TRP A 236 -7.74 -12.07 -13.51
C TRP A 236 -8.76 -12.84 -14.36
N GLU A 237 -9.64 -13.61 -13.79
CA GLU A 237 -10.63 -14.41 -14.52
C GLU A 237 -11.73 -13.61 -15.22
N LEU A 238 -11.85 -12.31 -14.93
CA LEU A 238 -12.88 -11.47 -15.53
C LEU A 238 -12.62 -11.24 -17.04
N PRO A 239 -13.60 -11.47 -17.91
CA PRO A 239 -13.43 -11.27 -19.36
C PRO A 239 -13.00 -9.84 -19.74
N TYR A 240 -13.29 -8.87 -18.88
CA TYR A 240 -12.99 -7.43 -19.06
C TYR A 240 -11.87 -6.93 -18.12
N ALA A 241 -11.16 -7.82 -17.43
CA ALA A 241 -10.08 -7.44 -16.51
C ALA A 241 -9.02 -6.55 -17.19
N GLY A 242 -8.67 -6.83 -18.44
CA GLY A 242 -7.75 -6.01 -19.22
C GLY A 242 -8.25 -4.59 -19.47
N LEU A 243 -9.54 -4.39 -19.70
CA LEU A 243 -10.15 -3.06 -19.87
C LEU A 243 -10.15 -2.27 -18.55
N LEU A 244 -10.54 -2.91 -17.44
CA LEU A 244 -10.52 -2.30 -16.10
C LEU A 244 -9.08 -1.88 -15.74
N LEU A 245 -8.13 -2.80 -15.85
CA LEU A 245 -6.73 -2.52 -15.56
C LEU A 245 -6.17 -1.42 -16.45
N GLY A 246 -6.40 -1.48 -17.76
CA GLY A 246 -5.94 -0.48 -18.71
C GLY A 246 -6.46 0.92 -18.41
N ALA A 247 -7.77 1.05 -18.12
CA ALA A 247 -8.40 2.33 -17.78
C ALA A 247 -7.83 2.89 -16.46
N MET A 248 -7.69 2.05 -15.42
CA MET A 248 -7.12 2.47 -14.15
C MET A 248 -5.65 2.85 -14.28
N LEU A 249 -4.83 2.10 -15.02
CA LEU A 249 -3.43 2.45 -15.27
C LEU A 249 -3.30 3.76 -16.03
N ALA A 250 -4.16 4.03 -17.01
CA ALA A 250 -4.19 5.32 -17.70
C ALA A 250 -4.50 6.47 -16.72
N ALA A 251 -5.45 6.27 -15.79
CA ALA A 251 -5.75 7.22 -14.74
C ALA A 251 -4.57 7.42 -13.76
N VAL A 252 -3.85 6.34 -13.43
CA VAL A 252 -2.63 6.41 -12.61
C VAL A 252 -1.54 7.25 -13.29
N VAL A 253 -1.29 7.03 -14.59
CA VAL A 253 -0.32 7.83 -15.36
C VAL A 253 -0.73 9.29 -15.42
N ALA A 254 -2.02 9.58 -15.65
CA ALA A 254 -2.53 10.94 -15.62
C ALA A 254 -2.39 11.58 -14.22
N SER A 255 -2.60 10.81 -13.16
CA SER A 255 -2.40 11.27 -11.77
C SER A 255 -0.92 11.56 -11.46
N ASP A 256 0.02 10.78 -11.99
CA ASP A 256 1.46 11.06 -11.87
C ASP A 256 1.84 12.37 -12.56
N TRP A 257 1.29 12.61 -13.76
CA TRP A 257 1.47 13.88 -14.46
C TRP A 257 0.90 15.06 -13.67
N LEU A 258 -0.30 14.94 -13.09
CA LEU A 258 -0.89 15.95 -12.21
C LEU A 258 -0.01 16.21 -10.99
N LEU A 259 0.54 15.16 -10.37
CA LEU A 259 1.46 15.29 -9.25
C LEU A 259 2.73 16.05 -9.63
N ALA A 260 3.33 15.73 -10.78
CA ALA A 260 4.52 16.42 -11.26
C ALA A 260 4.26 17.93 -11.46
N ARG A 261 3.06 18.30 -11.97
CA ARG A 261 2.62 19.70 -12.09
C ARG A 261 2.39 20.34 -10.72
N ALA A 262 1.77 19.62 -9.79
CA ALA A 262 1.53 20.12 -8.44
C ALA A 262 2.83 20.37 -7.68
N GLN A 263 3.82 19.51 -7.81
CA GLN A 263 5.14 19.68 -7.21
C GLN A 263 5.90 20.88 -7.78
N ALA A 264 5.74 21.18 -9.07
CA ALA A 264 6.37 22.34 -9.71
C ALA A 264 5.85 23.70 -9.19
N LEU A 265 4.67 23.72 -8.56
CA LEU A 265 4.07 24.91 -7.96
C LEU A 265 4.44 25.10 -6.47
N TYR A 266 5.16 24.14 -5.87
CA TYR A 266 5.58 24.23 -4.47
C TYR A 266 6.42 25.51 -4.22
N PRO A 267 6.23 26.25 -3.12
CA PRO A 267 5.49 25.90 -1.89
C PRO A 267 3.98 26.18 -1.90
N ASP A 268 3.34 26.58 -3.00
CA ASP A 268 1.88 26.69 -3.04
C ASP A 268 1.24 25.30 -3.00
N LEU A 269 0.56 25.00 -1.90
CA LEU A 269 -0.09 23.72 -1.68
C LEU A 269 -1.39 23.52 -2.47
N ARG A 270 -1.87 24.57 -3.20
CA ARG A 270 -3.11 24.47 -4.00
C ARG A 270 -3.01 23.36 -5.02
N GLY A 271 -1.87 23.25 -5.72
CA GLY A 271 -1.63 22.18 -6.69
C GLY A 271 -1.73 20.79 -6.07
N LEU A 272 -1.13 20.59 -4.88
CA LEU A 272 -1.21 19.31 -4.15
C LEU A 272 -2.64 19.01 -3.65
N ARG A 273 -3.42 20.01 -3.26
CA ARG A 273 -4.83 19.84 -2.87
C ARG A 273 -5.72 19.47 -4.05
N VAL A 274 -5.48 20.09 -5.22
CA VAL A 274 -6.16 19.73 -6.47
C VAL A 274 -5.79 18.29 -6.86
N PHE A 275 -4.50 17.93 -6.85
CA PHE A 275 -4.06 16.57 -7.07
C PHE A 275 -4.75 15.59 -6.12
N ALA A 276 -4.78 15.90 -4.83
CA ALA A 276 -5.36 15.04 -3.80
C ALA A 276 -6.84 14.70 -4.04
N PHE A 277 -7.61 15.65 -4.59
CA PHE A 277 -9.00 15.44 -4.96
C PHE A 277 -9.13 14.75 -6.31
N VAL A 278 -8.41 15.26 -7.32
CA VAL A 278 -8.63 14.84 -8.73
C VAL A 278 -8.09 13.44 -8.99
N ALA A 279 -6.95 13.05 -8.40
CA ALA A 279 -6.33 11.77 -8.70
C ALA A 279 -7.20 10.55 -8.32
N PRO A 280 -7.76 10.43 -7.08
CA PRO A 280 -8.67 9.34 -6.78
C PRO A 280 -10.01 9.45 -7.53
N ALA A 281 -10.54 10.64 -7.76
CA ALA A 281 -11.76 10.82 -8.57
C ALA A 281 -11.54 10.36 -10.01
N LEU A 282 -10.38 10.64 -10.59
CA LEU A 282 -10.01 10.18 -11.93
C LEU A 282 -9.87 8.65 -11.97
N LEU A 283 -9.22 8.05 -10.95
CA LEU A 283 -9.04 6.61 -10.85
C LEU A 283 -10.37 5.87 -10.85
N PHE A 284 -11.30 6.29 -9.99
CA PHE A 284 -12.62 5.65 -9.90
C PHE A 284 -13.56 6.06 -11.03
N GLY A 285 -13.38 7.25 -11.62
CA GLY A 285 -14.02 7.63 -12.86
C GLY A 285 -13.64 6.69 -14.01
N ALA A 286 -12.36 6.37 -14.15
CA ALA A 286 -11.86 5.39 -15.13
C ALA A 286 -12.36 3.97 -14.84
N TYR A 287 -12.42 3.57 -13.57
CA TYR A 287 -12.99 2.29 -13.16
C TYR A 287 -14.46 2.16 -13.57
N PHE A 288 -15.33 3.12 -13.22
CA PHE A 288 -16.75 3.08 -13.61
C PHE A 288 -16.94 3.24 -15.11
N PHE A 289 -16.12 4.03 -15.78
CA PHE A 289 -16.13 4.10 -17.25
C PHE A 289 -15.88 2.72 -17.87
N ALA A 290 -14.86 2.00 -17.41
CA ALA A 290 -14.57 0.66 -17.91
C ALA A 290 -15.69 -0.35 -17.59
N LEU A 291 -16.31 -0.27 -16.41
CA LEU A 291 -17.51 -1.07 -16.09
C LEU A 291 -18.67 -0.79 -17.04
N LEU A 292 -18.94 0.47 -17.36
CA LEU A 292 -20.01 0.85 -18.27
C LEU A 292 -19.76 0.37 -19.71
N GLN A 293 -18.50 0.26 -20.13
CA GLN A 293 -18.11 -0.27 -21.43
C GLN A 293 -18.09 -1.81 -21.49
N SER A 294 -18.21 -2.48 -20.35
CA SER A 294 -18.16 -3.95 -20.23
C SER A 294 -19.51 -4.53 -19.78
N GLU A 295 -19.61 -4.92 -18.53
CA GLU A 295 -20.83 -5.55 -17.99
C GLU A 295 -21.92 -4.55 -17.57
N GLY A 296 -21.56 -3.26 -17.47
CA GLY A 296 -22.42 -2.22 -16.93
C GLY A 296 -22.48 -2.19 -15.42
N THR A 297 -23.34 -1.31 -14.90
CA THR A 297 -23.60 -1.16 -13.46
C THR A 297 -25.10 -1.15 -13.19
N ARG A 298 -25.53 -1.63 -12.00
CA ARG A 298 -26.88 -1.45 -11.48
C ARG A 298 -27.00 -0.21 -10.58
N TRP A 299 -25.88 0.46 -10.31
CA TRP A 299 -25.90 1.68 -9.52
C TRP A 299 -26.50 2.84 -10.32
N SER A 300 -27.33 3.65 -9.64
CA SER A 300 -27.87 4.86 -10.25
C SER A 300 -26.75 5.85 -10.59
N ILE A 301 -27.02 6.76 -11.52
CA ILE A 301 -26.05 7.83 -11.86
C ILE A 301 -25.69 8.68 -10.64
N HIS A 302 -26.62 8.85 -9.71
CA HIS A 302 -26.37 9.59 -8.46
C HIS A 302 -25.36 8.86 -7.57
N LEU A 303 -25.52 7.54 -7.43
CA LEU A 303 -24.60 6.72 -6.63
C LEU A 303 -23.21 6.63 -7.27
N VAL A 304 -23.14 6.41 -8.59
CA VAL A 304 -21.86 6.41 -9.33
C VAL A 304 -21.14 7.76 -9.20
N GLY A 305 -21.88 8.88 -9.36
CA GLY A 305 -21.32 10.20 -9.17
C GLY A 305 -20.77 10.42 -7.75
N GLY A 306 -21.53 10.02 -6.74
CA GLY A 306 -21.07 10.04 -5.34
C GLY A 306 -19.84 9.17 -5.09
N ALA A 307 -19.83 7.96 -5.65
CA ALA A 307 -18.74 7.00 -5.54
C ALA A 307 -17.44 7.44 -6.23
N ILE A 308 -17.51 8.32 -7.21
CA ILE A 308 -16.35 8.98 -7.83
C ILE A 308 -15.91 10.20 -7.01
N PHE A 309 -16.87 10.99 -6.53
CA PHE A 309 -16.59 12.26 -5.84
C PHE A 309 -16.04 12.07 -4.42
N LEU A 310 -16.62 11.15 -3.62
CA LEU A 310 -16.26 10.97 -2.22
C LEU A 310 -14.81 10.51 -2.00
N PRO A 311 -14.23 9.60 -2.80
CA PRO A 311 -12.80 9.30 -2.76
C PRO A 311 -11.92 10.55 -2.98
N GLY A 312 -12.34 11.47 -3.86
CA GLY A 312 -11.69 12.77 -4.04
C GLY A 312 -11.73 13.63 -2.76
N VAL A 313 -12.88 13.66 -2.07
CA VAL A 313 -13.02 14.34 -0.78
C VAL A 313 -12.09 13.72 0.27
N VAL A 314 -11.99 12.40 0.34
CA VAL A 314 -11.04 11.71 1.24
C VAL A 314 -9.61 12.15 0.97
N GLY A 315 -9.20 12.14 -0.30
CA GLY A 315 -7.87 12.61 -0.69
C GLY A 315 -7.62 14.06 -0.28
N LEU A 316 -8.58 14.95 -0.55
CA LEU A 316 -8.52 16.36 -0.15
C LEU A 316 -8.37 16.52 1.37
N LEU A 317 -9.17 15.82 2.17
CA LEU A 317 -9.08 15.85 3.63
C LEU A 317 -7.72 15.36 4.12
N LEU A 318 -7.20 14.28 3.55
CA LEU A 318 -5.85 13.80 3.86
C LEU A 318 -4.78 14.84 3.54
N SER A 319 -4.96 15.67 2.50
CA SER A 319 -4.02 16.75 2.20
C SER A 319 -3.98 17.83 3.28
N TYR A 320 -5.10 18.09 3.96
CA TYR A 320 -5.14 19.02 5.10
C TYR A 320 -4.54 18.41 6.36
N LEU A 321 -4.62 17.10 6.55
CA LEU A 321 -3.95 16.40 7.65
C LEU A 321 -2.43 16.35 7.43
N ALA A 322 -1.98 16.08 6.19
CA ALA A 322 -0.57 16.01 5.85
C ALA A 322 0.12 17.40 5.88
N TRP A 323 -0.58 18.44 5.44
CA TRP A 323 -0.12 19.82 5.44
C TRP A 323 -1.22 20.74 6.00
N PRO A 324 -1.33 20.85 7.33
CA PRO A 324 -2.33 21.72 7.95
C PRO A 324 -2.11 23.18 7.57
N PRO A 325 -3.18 23.98 7.46
CA PRO A 325 -3.06 25.43 7.24
C PRO A 325 -2.20 26.07 8.34
N ALA A 326 -1.39 27.05 7.98
CA ALA A 326 -0.66 27.83 8.96
C ALA A 326 -1.65 28.53 9.90
N LEU A 327 -1.40 28.43 11.19
CA LEU A 327 -2.18 29.21 12.17
C LEU A 327 -1.92 30.69 11.93
N PRO A 328 -2.97 31.54 11.94
CA PRO A 328 -2.75 32.98 11.88
C PRO A 328 -1.88 33.39 13.08
N SER A 329 -0.96 34.33 12.84
CA SER A 329 -0.18 34.93 13.94
C SER A 329 -1.15 35.42 15.03
N PRO A 330 -0.80 35.27 16.32
CA PRO A 330 -1.66 35.76 17.42
C PRO A 330 -2.08 37.20 17.18
N SER A 331 -3.36 37.47 17.30
CA SER A 331 -3.87 38.84 17.14
C SER A 331 -3.19 39.78 18.13
N PRO A 332 -3.07 41.08 17.83
CA PRO A 332 -2.50 42.04 18.78
C PRO A 332 -3.15 41.98 20.19
N TRP A 333 -4.41 41.56 20.28
CA TRP A 333 -5.14 41.37 21.52
C TRP A 333 -4.68 40.12 22.30
N GLN A 334 -4.42 39.03 21.64
CA GLN A 334 -3.88 37.80 22.26
C GLN A 334 -2.44 37.99 22.75
N GLN A 335 -1.65 38.81 22.08
CA GLN A 335 -0.29 39.18 22.50
C GLN A 335 -0.30 40.09 23.73
N ARG A 336 -1.35 40.88 23.92
CA ARG A 336 -1.50 41.75 25.14
C ARG A 336 -1.92 40.96 26.38
N SER A 337 -2.73 39.89 26.21
CA SER A 337 -3.19 39.06 27.32
C SER A 337 -2.11 38.10 27.85
N SER A 338 -1.04 37.85 27.09
CA SER A 338 0.08 37.01 27.50
C SER A 338 1.20 37.77 28.22
N LYS A 339 1.12 39.11 28.39
CA LYS A 339 2.08 39.84 29.20
C LYS A 339 1.68 39.71 30.68
N PRO A 340 2.61 39.29 31.57
CA PRO A 340 2.34 39.24 32.99
C PRO A 340 1.93 40.65 33.50
N PRO A 341 1.02 40.77 34.48
CA PRO A 341 0.71 42.04 35.08
C PRO A 341 2.00 42.62 35.68
N ARG A 342 2.23 43.93 35.42
CA ARG A 342 3.37 44.68 35.96
C ARG A 342 3.23 44.87 37.45
#